data_f1305ed5535f3e877bbb2fe06f7db1fc
#
_entry.id   f1305ed5535f3e877bbb2fe06f7db1fc
#
_cell.length_a   1.000
_cell.length_b   1.000
_cell.length_c   1.000
_cell.angle_alpha   90.00
_cell.angle_beta   90.00
_cell.angle_gamma   90.00
#
_symmetry.space_group_name_H-M   'P 1'
#
loop_
_entity.id
_entity.type
_entity.pdbx_description
1 polymer ?
#
loop_
_entity_poly.entity_id
_entity_poly.type
_entity_poly.pdbx_seq_one_letter_code
_entity_poly.pdbx_strand_id
1 'polypeptide(L)'
;MTSLSRRAFATAAMASLLVSCGGPRGDGQGTTAQPESTPRRSRSSRSSANEARALGRSVPVRLQIPAIGVDTPVIRLGLASDGTAQVPPITEHDRAGWYRHSPTPGQIGPSVILGHATVGSYGDGVFRHLARLRRGERIVARLENGTAAVFAVSSVQTVAKAEFPVDAVYGNVDRPELRLVTCGGPRTGDGYRDNVIVFAALNSANP
;
A
#
# COMPACT_ATOMS: atom_id res chain seq x y z
N MET A 1 38.83 24.65 8.46
CA MET A 1 38.83 26.06 8.02
C MET A 1 37.75 26.20 6.95
N THR A 2 36.68 26.96 7.33
CA THR A 2 35.80 27.80 6.49
C THR A 2 35.04 27.12 5.31
N SER A 3 33.77 27.25 5.09
CA SER A 3 32.88 28.39 5.26
C SER A 3 31.41 27.96 5.13
N LEU A 4 30.56 28.44 6.05
CA LEU A 4 29.09 28.46 5.97
C LEU A 4 28.66 29.44 4.89
N SER A 5 27.66 29.06 4.06
CA SER A 5 26.90 30.01 3.26
C SER A 5 25.41 29.89 3.59
N ARG A 6 24.91 30.86 4.34
CA ARG A 6 23.50 31.16 4.57
C ARG A 6 22.94 31.87 3.35
N ARG A 7 21.83 31.40 2.80
CA ARG A 7 21.01 32.23 1.90
C ARG A 7 19.61 32.37 2.45
N ALA A 8 19.25 33.65 2.54
CA ALA A 8 18.10 34.23 3.19
C ALA A 8 16.78 33.97 2.46
N PHE A 9 15.71 33.91 3.26
CA PHE A 9 14.32 33.88 2.84
C PHE A 9 13.87 35.29 2.36
N ALA A 10 13.14 35.34 1.27
CA ALA A 10 12.36 36.49 0.87
C ALA A 10 10.87 36.12 0.93
N THR A 11 10.18 36.73 1.88
CA THR A 11 8.71 36.76 2.01
C THR A 11 8.14 37.76 1.03
N ALA A 12 7.15 37.36 0.23
CA ALA A 12 6.29 38.30 -0.52
C ALA A 12 4.84 38.10 -0.08
N ALA A 13 4.34 39.08 0.65
CA ALA A 13 2.92 39.23 0.96
C ALA A 13 2.26 39.98 -0.24
N MET A 14 1.09 39.50 -0.65
CA MET A 14 0.21 40.28 -1.53
C MET A 14 -1.22 40.29 -1.01
N ALA A 15 -1.75 41.49 -0.98
CA ALA A 15 -2.94 41.94 -0.31
C ALA A 15 -4.24 41.64 -1.07
N SER A 16 -5.30 41.64 -0.28
CA SER A 16 -6.72 41.54 -0.59
C SER A 16 -7.24 42.69 -1.49
N LEU A 17 -8.20 42.37 -2.36
CA LEU A 17 -9.16 43.37 -2.86
C LEU A 17 -10.58 42.79 -2.81
N LEU A 18 -11.37 43.33 -1.88
CA LEU A 18 -12.82 43.24 -1.80
C LEU A 18 -13.44 44.18 -2.82
N VAL A 19 -14.34 43.71 -3.68
CA VAL A 19 -15.27 44.56 -4.45
C VAL A 19 -16.69 44.15 -4.07
N SER A 20 -17.34 45.09 -3.39
CA SER A 20 -18.77 45.13 -3.09
C SER A 20 -19.45 46.00 -4.18
N CYS A 21 -20.55 45.53 -4.75
CA CYS A 21 -21.53 46.40 -5.41
C CYS A 21 -22.92 45.86 -5.16
N GLY A 22 -23.72 46.72 -4.54
CA GLY A 22 -25.08 46.53 -4.15
C GLY A 22 -26.11 47.00 -5.19
N GLY A 23 -27.30 46.56 -5.02
CA GLY A 23 -28.68 46.82 -5.30
C GLY A 23 -29.15 47.41 -6.65
N PRO A 24 -30.41 47.43 -7.04
CA PRO A 24 -31.55 47.74 -6.17
C PRO A 24 -32.82 46.88 -6.36
N ARG A 25 -33.79 47.14 -5.50
CA ARG A 25 -35.15 46.55 -5.45
C ARG A 25 -36.01 46.95 -6.67
N GLY A 26 -36.86 46.02 -7.11
CA GLY A 26 -37.97 46.26 -8.00
C GLY A 26 -39.12 45.29 -7.65
N ASP A 27 -40.22 45.86 -7.11
CA ASP A 27 -41.47 45.18 -6.84
C ASP A 27 -42.21 44.83 -8.14
N GLY A 28 -42.82 43.65 -8.20
CA GLY A 28 -43.67 43.27 -9.31
C GLY A 28 -44.44 41.97 -9.01
N GLN A 29 -45.69 42.13 -8.51
CA GLN A 29 -46.69 41.06 -8.40
C GLN A 29 -47.07 40.54 -9.77
N GLY A 30 -47.20 39.21 -9.89
CA GLY A 30 -47.77 38.56 -11.08
C GLY A 30 -48.01 37.06 -10.79
N THR A 31 -49.25 36.77 -10.67
CA THR A 31 -49.93 35.49 -10.41
C THR A 31 -49.70 34.43 -11.47
N THR A 32 -49.81 33.12 -11.03
CA THR A 32 -50.24 31.88 -11.72
C THR A 32 -49.26 31.09 -12.54
N ALA A 33 -49.40 29.86 -12.23
CA ALA A 33 -49.15 28.60 -12.99
C ALA A 33 -47.91 27.78 -12.52
N GLN A 34 -48.23 26.79 -11.74
CA GLN A 34 -47.40 25.67 -11.38
C GLN A 34 -47.33 24.67 -12.55
N PRO A 35 -46.18 24.25 -12.99
CA PRO A 35 -46.04 22.95 -13.58
C PRO A 35 -45.28 22.02 -12.63
N GLU A 36 -45.87 20.84 -12.45
CA GLU A 36 -45.33 19.69 -11.74
C GLU A 36 -43.85 19.45 -12.02
N SER A 37 -43.08 19.57 -10.98
CA SER A 37 -41.66 19.15 -10.99
C SER A 37 -41.63 17.65 -10.69
N THR A 38 -41.58 16.84 -11.71
CA THR A 38 -41.09 15.46 -11.61
C THR A 38 -39.74 15.44 -10.88
N PRO A 39 -39.56 14.60 -9.83
CA PRO A 39 -38.27 14.46 -9.19
C PRO A 39 -37.29 13.78 -10.17
N ARG A 40 -36.41 14.57 -10.72
CA ARG A 40 -35.24 14.09 -11.45
C ARG A 40 -34.44 13.24 -10.50
N ARG A 41 -34.64 11.91 -10.53
CA ARG A 41 -33.79 10.93 -9.86
C ARG A 41 -32.35 11.22 -10.28
N SER A 42 -31.59 11.82 -9.38
CA SER A 42 -30.14 11.90 -9.45
C SER A 42 -29.59 10.48 -9.58
N ARG A 43 -29.18 10.15 -10.81
CA ARG A 43 -28.27 9.03 -11.05
C ARG A 43 -26.88 9.45 -10.60
N SER A 44 -26.73 9.70 -9.31
CA SER A 44 -25.44 9.89 -8.70
C SER A 44 -25.05 8.61 -7.98
N SER A 45 -23.83 8.17 -8.22
CA SER A 45 -23.06 7.21 -7.41
C SER A 45 -23.43 5.72 -7.51
N ARG A 46 -23.18 5.11 -8.66
CA ARG A 46 -22.86 3.68 -8.72
C ARG A 46 -21.36 3.41 -8.94
N SER A 47 -20.51 4.39 -8.66
CA SER A 47 -19.05 4.24 -8.82
C SER A 47 -18.28 4.06 -7.50
N SER A 48 -18.94 4.18 -6.34
CA SER A 48 -18.28 4.10 -5.03
C SER A 48 -18.49 2.77 -4.29
N ALA A 49 -18.96 1.74 -4.94
CA ALA A 49 -19.49 0.54 -4.27
C ALA A 49 -18.50 -0.62 -4.13
N ASN A 50 -17.19 -0.44 -4.37
CA ASN A 50 -16.26 -1.56 -4.24
C ASN A 50 -14.88 -1.19 -3.68
N GLU A 51 -14.74 -0.09 -2.95
CA GLU A 51 -13.55 0.09 -2.11
C GLU A 51 -13.74 -0.78 -0.86
N ALA A 52 -12.89 -1.80 -0.73
CA ALA A 52 -12.93 -2.69 0.41
C ALA A 52 -12.68 -1.87 1.70
N ARG A 53 -13.63 -1.95 2.64
CA ARG A 53 -13.53 -1.26 3.92
C ARG A 53 -12.29 -1.71 4.67
N ALA A 54 -11.52 -0.76 5.23
CA ALA A 54 -10.38 -1.07 6.07
C ALA A 54 -10.77 -1.95 7.26
N LEU A 55 -9.89 -2.89 7.60
CA LEU A 55 -10.06 -3.81 8.72
C LEU A 55 -9.51 -3.24 10.03
N GLY A 56 -9.99 -3.75 11.15
CA GLY A 56 -9.37 -3.57 12.45
C GLY A 56 -8.01 -4.28 12.52
N ARG A 57 -7.18 -3.92 13.51
CA ARG A 57 -5.89 -4.57 13.74
C ARG A 57 -6.06 -6.05 14.09
N SER A 58 -5.44 -6.92 13.30
CA SER A 58 -5.29 -8.35 13.61
C SER A 58 -4.04 -8.90 12.94
N VAL A 59 -3.27 -9.71 13.65
CA VAL A 59 -1.94 -10.14 13.18
C VAL A 59 -2.10 -11.20 12.07
N PRO A 60 -1.30 -11.14 10.98
CA PRO A 60 -1.30 -12.17 9.97
C PRO A 60 -0.65 -13.46 10.50
N VAL A 61 -1.30 -14.60 10.23
CA VAL A 61 -0.81 -15.92 10.63
C VAL A 61 -0.49 -16.81 9.43
N ARG A 62 -1.06 -16.53 8.26
CA ARG A 62 -0.82 -17.31 7.04
C ARG A 62 -0.93 -16.42 5.82
N LEU A 63 -0.07 -16.67 4.82
CA LEU A 63 -0.07 -16.00 3.52
C LEU A 63 -0.26 -17.03 2.42
N GLN A 64 -1.21 -16.75 1.50
CA GLN A 64 -1.51 -17.60 0.36
C GLN A 64 -1.44 -16.80 -0.93
N ILE A 65 -0.68 -17.31 -1.93
CA ILE A 65 -0.55 -16.70 -3.27
C ILE A 65 -0.65 -17.84 -4.29
N PRO A 66 -1.88 -18.23 -4.69
CA PRO A 66 -2.10 -19.42 -5.54
C PRO A 66 -1.33 -19.40 -6.86
N ALA A 67 -1.21 -18.23 -7.50
CA ALA A 67 -0.56 -18.05 -8.79
C ALA A 67 0.92 -18.51 -8.83
N ILE A 68 1.58 -18.52 -7.68
CA ILE A 68 2.98 -18.94 -7.53
C ILE A 68 3.17 -20.08 -6.51
N GLY A 69 2.07 -20.73 -6.11
CA GLY A 69 2.10 -21.89 -5.22
C GLY A 69 2.51 -21.60 -3.78
N VAL A 70 2.39 -20.34 -3.30
CA VAL A 70 2.72 -20.00 -1.91
C VAL A 70 1.53 -20.28 -1.00
N ASP A 71 1.79 -21.04 0.06
CA ASP A 71 0.90 -21.24 1.19
C ASP A 71 1.74 -21.47 2.45
N THR A 72 1.98 -20.42 3.24
CA THR A 72 3.01 -20.39 4.29
C THR A 72 2.53 -19.72 5.57
N PRO A 73 3.01 -20.17 6.74
CA PRO A 73 2.89 -19.41 7.98
C PRO A 73 3.56 -18.03 7.87
N VAL A 74 3.05 -17.07 8.64
CA VAL A 74 3.64 -15.73 8.75
C VAL A 74 4.21 -15.56 10.15
N ILE A 75 5.52 -15.29 10.24
CA ILE A 75 6.19 -14.94 11.50
C ILE A 75 6.23 -13.43 11.69
N ARG A 76 6.49 -12.96 12.92
CA ARG A 76 6.62 -11.52 13.23
C ARG A 76 8.10 -11.13 13.14
N LEU A 77 8.38 -10.08 12.38
CA LEU A 77 9.71 -9.49 12.22
C LEU A 77 9.77 -8.13 12.92
N GLY A 78 10.90 -7.81 13.52
CA GLY A 78 11.21 -6.53 14.11
C GLY A 78 12.21 -5.71 13.30
N LEU A 79 13.00 -4.91 13.99
CA LEU A 79 14.19 -4.24 13.46
C LEU A 79 15.43 -5.05 13.82
N ALA A 80 16.37 -5.10 12.90
CA ALA A 80 17.73 -5.56 13.13
C ALA A 80 18.53 -4.49 13.90
N SER A 81 19.72 -4.83 14.37
CA SER A 81 20.58 -3.92 15.14
C SER A 81 21.05 -2.69 14.35
N ASP A 82 21.07 -2.78 13.03
CA ASP A 82 21.40 -1.68 12.11
C ASP A 82 20.19 -0.80 11.76
N GLY A 83 19.03 -1.05 12.34
CA GLY A 83 17.79 -0.30 12.09
C GLY A 83 17.01 -0.73 10.84
N THR A 84 17.47 -1.73 10.10
CA THR A 84 16.73 -2.27 8.95
C THR A 84 15.64 -3.24 9.41
N ALA A 85 14.65 -3.52 8.53
CA ALA A 85 13.67 -4.56 8.80
C ALA A 85 14.36 -5.93 8.82
N GLN A 86 14.08 -6.73 9.86
CA GLN A 86 14.52 -8.12 9.91
C GLN A 86 13.97 -8.90 8.72
N VAL A 87 14.69 -9.94 8.31
CA VAL A 87 14.21 -10.96 7.37
C VAL A 87 13.97 -12.27 8.12
N PRO A 88 13.16 -13.20 7.60
CA PRO A 88 13.01 -14.52 8.23
C PRO A 88 14.37 -15.19 8.44
N PRO A 89 14.55 -15.95 9.53
CA PRO A 89 15.76 -16.76 9.72
C PRO A 89 15.99 -17.68 8.51
N ILE A 90 17.26 -17.92 8.16
CA ILE A 90 17.57 -18.79 7.01
C ILE A 90 17.08 -20.22 7.19
N THR A 91 16.96 -20.69 8.44
CA THR A 91 16.38 -22.00 8.80
C THR A 91 14.86 -22.05 8.62
N GLU A 92 14.20 -20.91 8.46
CA GLU A 92 12.77 -20.73 8.21
C GLU A 92 12.53 -20.07 6.84
N HIS A 93 13.37 -20.42 5.84
CA HIS A 93 13.37 -19.81 4.50
C HIS A 93 12.05 -20.03 3.72
N ASP A 94 11.26 -21.03 4.14
CA ASP A 94 9.93 -21.37 3.63
C ASP A 94 8.81 -20.54 4.25
N ARG A 95 9.10 -19.67 5.23
CA ARG A 95 8.14 -18.81 5.89
C ARG A 95 8.21 -17.37 5.39
N ALA A 96 7.04 -16.72 5.39
CA ALA A 96 6.93 -15.27 5.22
C ALA A 96 7.03 -14.55 6.57
N GLY A 97 7.53 -13.33 6.59
CA GLY A 97 7.66 -12.54 7.80
C GLY A 97 6.98 -11.19 7.68
N TRP A 98 6.02 -10.89 8.57
CA TRP A 98 5.39 -9.58 8.64
C TRP A 98 6.22 -8.61 9.51
N TYR A 99 6.56 -7.45 8.95
CA TYR A 99 7.21 -6.37 9.68
C TYR A 99 6.23 -5.73 10.66
N ARG A 100 6.39 -6.04 11.96
CA ARG A 100 5.42 -5.68 13.03
C ARG A 100 5.22 -4.18 13.26
N HIS A 101 6.12 -3.34 12.73
CA HIS A 101 6.00 -1.88 12.80
C HIS A 101 5.22 -1.30 11.61
N SER A 102 4.83 -2.14 10.65
CA SER A 102 3.87 -1.77 9.61
C SER A 102 2.42 -2.10 10.04
N PRO A 103 1.40 -1.51 9.41
CA PRO A 103 0.01 -1.91 9.61
C PRO A 103 -0.20 -3.41 9.41
N THR A 104 -1.18 -4.02 10.10
CA THR A 104 -1.59 -5.39 9.80
C THR A 104 -2.35 -5.43 8.46
N PRO A 105 -2.32 -6.56 7.72
CA PRO A 105 -2.99 -6.64 6.42
C PRO A 105 -4.47 -6.27 6.51
N GLY A 106 -4.88 -5.29 5.70
CA GLY A 106 -6.23 -4.75 5.68
C GLY A 106 -6.45 -3.48 6.50
N GLN A 107 -5.53 -3.08 7.40
CA GLN A 107 -5.53 -1.74 7.98
C GLN A 107 -5.13 -0.68 6.94
N ILE A 108 -5.54 0.57 7.15
CA ILE A 108 -5.04 1.71 6.36
C ILE A 108 -3.51 1.77 6.49
N GLY A 109 -2.85 1.99 5.37
CA GLY A 109 -1.40 2.00 5.27
C GLY A 109 -0.83 0.73 4.60
N PRO A 110 0.50 0.68 4.37
CA PRO A 110 1.16 -0.44 3.74
C PRO A 110 1.51 -1.52 4.79
N SER A 111 0.93 -2.71 4.67
CA SER A 111 1.41 -3.88 5.40
C SER A 111 2.59 -4.48 4.66
N VAL A 112 3.73 -4.67 5.32
CA VAL A 112 4.96 -5.14 4.70
C VAL A 112 5.26 -6.58 5.13
N ILE A 113 5.43 -7.48 4.15
CA ILE A 113 5.78 -8.89 4.37
C ILE A 113 7.03 -9.21 3.54
N LEU A 114 8.04 -9.76 4.21
CA LEU A 114 9.31 -10.14 3.61
C LEU A 114 9.42 -11.68 3.53
N GLY A 115 10.22 -12.16 2.58
CA GLY A 115 10.52 -13.58 2.45
C GLY A 115 11.76 -13.79 1.58
N HIS A 116 12.37 -14.96 1.71
CA HIS A 116 13.56 -15.30 0.93
C HIS A 116 13.22 -15.72 -0.51
N ALA A 117 14.10 -15.39 -1.45
CA ALA A 117 14.07 -15.93 -2.81
C ALA A 117 14.80 -17.28 -2.87
N THR A 118 16.07 -17.33 -2.43
CA THR A 118 16.84 -18.55 -2.25
C THR A 118 17.79 -18.40 -1.05
N VAL A 119 18.10 -19.49 -0.37
CA VAL A 119 18.97 -19.48 0.80
C VAL A 119 20.03 -20.57 0.67
N GLY A 120 21.17 -20.25 0.05
CA GLY A 120 22.35 -21.11 0.00
C GLY A 120 22.04 -22.59 -0.24
N SER A 121 22.45 -23.43 0.69
CA SER A 121 22.20 -24.88 0.69
C SER A 121 20.77 -25.29 1.06
N TYR A 122 19.96 -24.39 1.61
CA TYR A 122 18.56 -24.67 1.94
C TYR A 122 17.64 -24.63 0.70
N GLY A 123 18.12 -24.06 -0.43
CA GLY A 123 17.39 -24.05 -1.69
C GLY A 123 16.44 -22.86 -1.85
N ASP A 124 15.28 -23.14 -2.43
CA ASP A 124 14.29 -22.08 -2.76
C ASP A 124 13.58 -21.56 -1.52
N GLY A 125 13.55 -20.23 -1.38
CA GLY A 125 12.77 -19.56 -0.37
C GLY A 125 11.31 -19.35 -0.79
N VAL A 126 10.47 -18.98 0.18
CA VAL A 126 9.01 -18.81 0.00
C VAL A 126 8.64 -17.85 -1.14
N PHE A 127 9.46 -16.84 -1.43
CA PHE A 127 9.22 -15.85 -2.47
C PHE A 127 10.08 -16.04 -3.72
N ARG A 128 10.58 -17.26 -3.95
CA ARG A 128 11.39 -17.61 -5.14
C ARG A 128 10.78 -17.15 -6.46
N HIS A 129 9.46 -17.21 -6.56
CA HIS A 129 8.71 -16.91 -7.77
C HIS A 129 7.94 -15.59 -7.73
N LEU A 130 8.24 -14.71 -6.77
CA LEU A 130 7.50 -13.47 -6.56
C LEU A 130 7.46 -12.58 -7.82
N ALA A 131 8.56 -12.53 -8.59
CA ALA A 131 8.66 -11.77 -9.84
C ALA A 131 7.71 -12.27 -10.97
N ARG A 132 7.14 -13.47 -10.84
CA ARG A 132 6.19 -14.01 -11.83
C ARG A 132 4.78 -13.51 -11.67
N LEU A 133 4.47 -12.87 -10.54
CA LEU A 133 3.14 -12.34 -10.28
C LEU A 133 2.77 -11.26 -11.30
N ARG A 134 1.48 -11.22 -11.61
CA ARG A 134 0.89 -10.29 -12.56
C ARG A 134 -0.21 -9.48 -11.91
N ARG A 135 -0.47 -8.31 -12.48
CA ARG A 135 -1.58 -7.45 -12.06
C ARG A 135 -2.90 -8.21 -12.01
N GLY A 136 -3.66 -8.02 -10.94
CA GLY A 136 -4.95 -8.66 -10.70
C GLY A 136 -4.86 -10.01 -9.99
N GLU A 137 -3.69 -10.62 -9.87
CA GLU A 137 -3.53 -11.90 -9.16
C GLU A 137 -3.79 -11.74 -7.67
N ARG A 138 -4.36 -12.80 -7.10
CA ARG A 138 -4.90 -12.81 -5.74
C ARG A 138 -3.82 -13.15 -4.71
N ILE A 139 -3.79 -12.36 -3.63
CA ILE A 139 -3.01 -12.62 -2.43
C ILE A 139 -3.97 -12.65 -1.23
N VAL A 140 -3.87 -13.64 -0.36
CA VAL A 140 -4.71 -13.78 0.84
C VAL A 140 -3.83 -13.78 2.08
N ALA A 141 -4.06 -12.83 2.96
CA ALA A 141 -3.51 -12.83 4.31
C ALA A 141 -4.59 -13.28 5.31
N ARG A 142 -4.40 -14.43 5.95
CA ARG A 142 -5.27 -14.88 7.03
C ARG A 142 -4.80 -14.29 8.35
N LEU A 143 -5.73 -13.78 9.12
CA LEU A 143 -5.49 -13.06 10.37
C LEU A 143 -5.87 -13.91 11.58
N GLU A 144 -5.30 -13.61 12.74
CA GLU A 144 -5.57 -14.33 14.02
C GLU A 144 -7.06 -14.37 14.38
N ASN A 145 -7.81 -13.32 14.03
CA ASN A 145 -9.26 -13.22 14.29
C ASN A 145 -10.15 -14.01 13.30
N GLY A 146 -9.54 -14.86 12.45
CA GLY A 146 -10.24 -15.62 11.43
C GLY A 146 -10.46 -14.93 10.10
N THR A 147 -10.37 -13.58 10.06
CA THR A 147 -10.59 -12.80 8.82
C THR A 147 -9.53 -13.14 7.77
N ALA A 148 -9.96 -13.23 6.52
CA ALA A 148 -9.10 -13.31 5.36
C ALA A 148 -9.10 -11.96 4.62
N ALA A 149 -8.00 -11.21 4.69
CA ALA A 149 -7.78 -10.02 3.88
C ALA A 149 -7.31 -10.42 2.48
N VAL A 150 -8.11 -10.11 1.46
CA VAL A 150 -7.83 -10.48 0.07
C VAL A 150 -7.37 -9.27 -0.70
N PHE A 151 -6.18 -9.35 -1.26
CA PHE A 151 -5.55 -8.31 -2.06
C PHE A 151 -5.47 -8.73 -3.53
N ALA A 152 -5.49 -7.74 -4.41
CA ALA A 152 -5.16 -7.90 -5.83
C ALA A 152 -3.84 -7.19 -6.12
N VAL A 153 -2.93 -7.87 -6.83
CA VAL A 153 -1.66 -7.29 -7.28
C VAL A 153 -1.93 -6.06 -8.15
N SER A 154 -1.33 -4.93 -7.79
CA SER A 154 -1.38 -3.68 -8.54
C SER A 154 -0.19 -3.54 -9.49
N SER A 155 1.01 -3.89 -9.02
CA SER A 155 2.25 -3.91 -9.81
C SER A 155 3.30 -4.80 -9.19
N VAL A 156 4.27 -5.21 -10.03
CA VAL A 156 5.48 -5.91 -9.62
C VAL A 156 6.68 -5.13 -10.17
N GLN A 157 7.65 -4.84 -9.33
CA GLN A 157 8.84 -4.07 -9.69
C GLN A 157 10.09 -4.87 -9.32
N THR A 158 11.10 -4.82 -10.18
CA THR A 158 12.46 -5.26 -9.85
C THR A 158 13.35 -4.03 -9.87
N VAL A 159 14.02 -3.76 -8.76
CA VAL A 159 14.85 -2.56 -8.55
C VAL A 159 16.20 -2.94 -8.00
N ALA A 160 17.26 -2.22 -8.40
CA ALA A 160 18.56 -2.40 -7.80
C ALA A 160 18.51 -2.14 -6.28
N LYS A 161 19.27 -2.89 -5.49
CA LYS A 161 19.27 -2.69 -4.03
C LYS A 161 19.64 -1.28 -3.61
N ALA A 162 20.56 -0.63 -4.37
CA ALA A 162 20.96 0.76 -4.11
C ALA A 162 19.84 1.78 -4.42
N GLU A 163 18.85 1.39 -5.22
CA GLU A 163 17.69 2.21 -5.63
C GLU A 163 16.40 1.78 -4.94
N PHE A 164 16.51 1.05 -3.82
CA PHE A 164 15.33 0.56 -3.10
C PHE A 164 14.41 1.72 -2.70
N PRO A 165 13.13 1.72 -3.15
CA PRO A 165 12.24 2.84 -2.96
C PRO A 165 11.60 2.81 -1.55
N VAL A 166 12.35 3.24 -0.54
CA VAL A 166 11.97 3.17 0.89
C VAL A 166 10.59 3.79 1.12
N ASP A 167 10.34 4.99 0.59
CA ASP A 167 9.08 5.71 0.79
C ASP A 167 7.90 5.00 0.10
N ALA A 168 8.09 4.37 -1.05
CA ALA A 168 7.04 3.62 -1.72
C ALA A 168 6.69 2.31 -0.98
N VAL A 169 7.64 1.71 -0.27
CA VAL A 169 7.46 0.46 0.46
C VAL A 169 6.93 0.71 1.87
N TYR A 170 7.48 1.67 2.60
CA TYR A 170 7.19 1.89 4.01
C TYR A 170 6.42 3.18 4.30
N GLY A 171 6.37 4.13 3.35
CA GLY A 171 5.68 5.42 3.52
C GLY A 171 4.16 5.24 3.63
N ASN A 172 3.52 6.12 4.39
CA ASN A 172 2.09 6.06 4.63
C ASN A 172 1.28 6.25 3.37
N VAL A 173 0.20 5.49 3.27
CA VAL A 173 -0.87 5.63 2.25
C VAL A 173 -2.22 5.68 2.96
N ASP A 174 -3.22 6.25 2.31
CA ASP A 174 -4.57 6.51 2.85
C ASP A 174 -5.55 5.33 2.71
N ARG A 175 -5.08 4.21 2.19
CA ARG A 175 -5.87 2.99 1.94
C ARG A 175 -5.12 1.73 2.37
N PRO A 176 -5.83 0.60 2.57
CA PRO A 176 -5.19 -0.67 2.88
C PRO A 176 -4.41 -1.21 1.68
N GLU A 177 -3.11 -1.33 1.85
CA GLU A 177 -2.21 -1.90 0.85
C GLU A 177 -1.29 -2.97 1.44
N LEU A 178 -0.79 -3.86 0.58
CA LEU A 178 0.18 -4.90 0.93
C LEU A 178 1.44 -4.72 0.09
N ARG A 179 2.59 -4.90 0.71
CA ARG A 179 3.91 -4.94 0.08
C ARG A 179 4.54 -6.30 0.35
N LEU A 180 4.90 -7.03 -0.71
CA LEU A 180 5.74 -8.22 -0.58
C LEU A 180 7.12 -7.90 -1.11
N VAL A 181 8.17 -8.24 -0.35
CA VAL A 181 9.55 -7.91 -0.68
C VAL A 181 10.42 -9.14 -0.60
N THR A 182 11.25 -9.35 -1.62
CA THR A 182 12.29 -10.39 -1.65
C THR A 182 13.52 -9.91 -2.41
N CYS A 183 14.61 -10.65 -2.32
CA CYS A 183 15.76 -10.50 -3.20
C CYS A 183 15.42 -10.97 -4.61
N GLY A 184 16.06 -10.40 -5.65
CA GLY A 184 15.82 -10.77 -7.04
C GLY A 184 16.91 -10.31 -7.99
N GLY A 185 16.65 -10.42 -9.29
CA GLY A 185 17.61 -10.08 -10.34
C GLY A 185 18.77 -11.06 -10.48
N PRO A 186 19.85 -10.64 -11.16
CA PRO A 186 21.04 -11.46 -11.33
C PRO A 186 21.69 -11.81 -10.01
N ARG A 187 22.19 -13.04 -9.89
CA ARG A 187 22.94 -13.50 -8.73
C ARG A 187 24.44 -13.35 -8.98
N THR A 188 25.15 -12.75 -8.03
CA THR A 188 26.61 -12.63 -8.02
C THR A 188 27.19 -13.39 -6.82
N GLY A 189 28.50 -13.40 -6.64
CA GLY A 189 29.16 -14.00 -5.45
C GLY A 189 28.59 -13.49 -4.13
N ASP A 190 28.19 -12.23 -4.08
CA ASP A 190 27.63 -11.55 -2.89
C ASP A 190 26.11 -11.69 -2.76
N GLY A 191 25.46 -12.51 -3.59
CA GLY A 191 24.02 -12.74 -3.59
C GLY A 191 23.27 -12.05 -4.73
N TYR A 192 22.00 -11.74 -4.50
CA TYR A 192 21.17 -11.03 -5.48
C TYR A 192 21.48 -9.54 -5.53
N ARG A 193 21.50 -8.96 -6.74
CA ARG A 193 21.76 -7.52 -6.95
C ARG A 193 20.53 -6.65 -6.74
N ASP A 194 19.34 -7.21 -6.94
CA ASP A 194 18.10 -6.48 -6.95
C ASP A 194 17.16 -6.94 -5.83
N ASN A 195 16.07 -6.21 -5.66
CA ASN A 195 14.88 -6.62 -4.92
C ASN A 195 13.70 -6.72 -5.87
N VAL A 196 12.80 -7.66 -5.57
CA VAL A 196 11.47 -7.73 -6.18
C VAL A 196 10.46 -7.22 -5.17
N ILE A 197 9.63 -6.27 -5.59
CA ILE A 197 8.61 -5.64 -4.77
C ILE A 197 7.26 -5.82 -5.45
N VAL A 198 6.30 -6.40 -4.74
CA VAL A 198 4.91 -6.51 -5.18
C VAL A 198 4.07 -5.50 -4.41
N PHE A 199 3.32 -4.71 -5.13
CA PHE A 199 2.34 -3.78 -4.61
C PHE A 199 0.96 -4.37 -4.84
N ALA A 200 0.12 -4.40 -3.81
CA ALA A 200 -1.24 -4.92 -3.91
C ALA A 200 -2.21 -4.09 -3.08
N ALA A 201 -3.44 -3.93 -3.57
CA ALA A 201 -4.50 -3.20 -2.90
C ALA A 201 -5.54 -4.17 -2.33
N LEU A 202 -6.15 -3.83 -1.19
CA LEU A 202 -7.24 -4.61 -0.61
C LEU A 202 -8.43 -4.66 -1.58
N ASN A 203 -8.89 -5.85 -1.89
CA ASN A 203 -10.03 -6.10 -2.78
C ASN A 203 -11.28 -6.48 -1.99
N SER A 204 -11.14 -7.35 -1.00
CA SER A 204 -12.24 -7.78 -0.13
C SER A 204 -11.70 -8.33 1.20
N ALA A 205 -12.60 -8.48 2.16
CA ALA A 205 -12.32 -9.18 3.40
C ALA A 205 -13.47 -10.14 3.70
N ASN A 206 -13.15 -11.35 4.08
CA ASN A 206 -14.11 -12.40 4.42
C ASN A 206 -13.84 -12.87 5.85
N PRO A 207 -14.90 -13.04 6.69
CA PRO A 207 -14.78 -13.61 8.02
C PRO A 207 -14.31 -15.06 8.00
#